data_ec418f4d8e59d65da7a4ee6bfcc08031
#
_entry.id   ec418f4d8e59d65da7a4ee6bfcc08031
#
_cell.length_a   1.000
_cell.length_b   1.000
_cell.length_c   1.000
_cell.angle_alpha   90.00
_cell.angle_beta   90.00
_cell.angle_gamma   90.00
#
_symmetry.space_group_name_H-M   'P 1'
#
loop_
_entity.id
_entity.type
_entity.pdbx_description
1 polymer ?
#
loop_
_entity_poly.entity_id
_entity_poly.type
_entity_poly.pdbx_seq_one_letter_code
_entity_poly.pdbx_strand_id
1 'polypeptide(L)'
;MERKDRGKLFRMYVTEQFVQSIHMTTQDRRITKTRKAIYQAFLHLLNEKDYDIITVQEIIDRADVGRSTFYSHYESKELLLDELCQKLFHHLFERDDQLSPQDYLTHIFQHFKKNQDHVTSLLLSKNDYFIRQLKKELEHDVYPMVAKKLIQSHPNIPHSYLKHLVVTNFIETLTWWLKKGKTYTEQEVIQFYLEILNVASN
;
A
#
# COMPACT_ATOMS: atom_id res chain seq x y z
N MET A 1 -10.66 -7.26 20.84
CA MET A 1 -11.80 -6.33 20.96
C MET A 1 -11.66 -5.05 20.15
N GLU A 2 -10.53 -4.85 19.41
CA GLU A 2 -10.23 -3.61 18.66
C GLU A 2 -10.62 -3.59 17.17
N ARG A 3 -10.95 -4.74 16.56
CA ARG A 3 -11.30 -4.81 15.11
C ARG A 3 -12.69 -4.27 14.76
N LYS A 4 -13.68 -4.44 15.66
CA LYS A 4 -15.05 -3.95 15.42
C LYS A 4 -15.14 -2.42 15.44
N ASP A 5 -14.25 -1.75 16.15
CA ASP A 5 -14.27 -0.29 16.28
C ASP A 5 -13.61 0.42 15.10
N ARG A 6 -12.56 -0.15 14.49
CA ARG A 6 -11.94 0.45 13.28
C ARG A 6 -12.88 0.41 12.07
N GLY A 7 -13.58 -0.71 11.86
CA GLY A 7 -14.58 -0.83 10.80
C GLY A 7 -15.79 0.10 11.01
N LYS A 8 -16.17 0.36 12.27
CA LYS A 8 -17.24 1.31 12.61
C LYS A 8 -16.81 2.77 12.43
N LEU A 9 -15.63 3.13 12.90
CA LEU A 9 -15.03 4.46 12.71
C LEU A 9 -14.84 4.76 11.22
N PHE A 10 -14.42 3.78 10.45
CA PHE A 10 -14.23 3.94 9.02
C PHE A 10 -15.56 4.00 8.24
N ARG A 11 -16.55 3.15 8.54
CA ARG A 11 -17.91 3.31 7.99
C ARG A 11 -18.48 4.68 8.32
N MET A 12 -18.26 5.22 9.51
CA MET A 12 -18.63 6.60 9.85
C MET A 12 -17.88 7.60 8.97
N TYR A 13 -16.56 7.43 8.77
CA TYR A 13 -15.75 8.34 7.96
C TYR A 13 -16.15 8.31 6.47
N VAL A 14 -16.44 7.14 5.91
CA VAL A 14 -16.88 6.97 4.51
C VAL A 14 -18.32 7.41 4.34
N THR A 15 -19.22 7.15 5.31
CA THR A 15 -20.61 7.66 5.27
C THR A 15 -20.66 9.17 5.45
N GLU A 16 -19.81 9.76 6.28
CA GLU A 16 -19.73 11.22 6.40
C GLU A 16 -19.17 11.86 5.12
N GLN A 17 -18.16 11.27 4.47
CA GLN A 17 -17.69 11.74 3.16
C GLN A 17 -18.76 11.56 2.06
N PHE A 18 -19.53 10.49 2.09
CA PHE A 18 -20.60 10.25 1.11
C PHE A 18 -21.82 11.14 1.34
N VAL A 19 -22.17 11.42 2.57
CA VAL A 19 -23.27 12.35 2.93
C VAL A 19 -22.85 13.82 2.69
N GLN A 20 -21.59 14.18 2.90
CA GLN A 20 -21.06 15.51 2.53
C GLN A 20 -20.99 15.72 1.02
N SER A 21 -20.94 14.67 0.21
CA SER A 21 -20.95 14.75 -1.26
C SER A 21 -22.27 15.31 -1.84
N ILE A 22 -23.36 15.31 -1.06
CA ILE A 22 -24.69 15.74 -1.53
C ILE A 22 -24.89 17.25 -1.43
N HIS A 23 -24.07 17.97 -0.64
CA HIS A 23 -24.16 19.43 -0.48
C HIS A 23 -22.78 20.13 -0.56
N MET A 24 -21.90 19.70 -1.50
CA MET A 24 -20.64 20.38 -1.70
C MET A 24 -20.85 21.81 -2.22
N THR A 25 -20.45 22.78 -1.43
CA THR A 25 -20.37 24.19 -1.83
C THR A 25 -19.36 24.39 -2.96
N THR A 26 -19.41 25.52 -3.65
CA THR A 26 -18.40 25.89 -4.66
C THR A 26 -16.99 25.94 -4.04
N GLN A 27 -16.91 26.33 -2.76
CA GLN A 27 -15.67 26.36 -1.98
C GLN A 27 -15.11 24.95 -1.78
N ASP A 28 -15.94 23.99 -1.36
CA ASP A 28 -15.53 22.60 -1.13
C ASP A 28 -15.02 21.94 -2.43
N ARG A 29 -15.68 22.24 -3.57
CA ARG A 29 -15.25 21.78 -4.90
C ARG A 29 -13.87 22.30 -5.28
N ARG A 30 -13.57 23.56 -4.97
CA ARG A 30 -12.24 24.15 -5.22
C ARG A 30 -11.18 23.48 -4.36
N ILE A 31 -11.44 23.34 -3.06
CA ILE A 31 -10.55 22.67 -2.11
C ILE A 31 -10.22 21.24 -2.59
N THR A 32 -11.24 20.45 -2.93
CA THR A 32 -11.08 19.08 -3.42
C THR A 32 -10.31 19.03 -4.74
N LYS A 33 -10.59 19.95 -5.68
CA LYS A 33 -9.87 20.03 -6.96
C LYS A 33 -8.40 20.35 -6.77
N THR A 34 -8.09 21.33 -5.92
CA THR A 34 -6.71 21.72 -5.61
C THR A 34 -5.94 20.60 -4.93
N ARG A 35 -6.54 19.97 -3.91
CA ARG A 35 -5.92 18.81 -3.24
C ARG A 35 -5.62 17.68 -4.23
N LYS A 36 -6.56 17.38 -5.11
CA LYS A 36 -6.37 16.38 -6.17
C LYS A 36 -5.23 16.76 -7.12
N ALA A 37 -5.12 18.04 -7.52
CA ALA A 37 -4.06 18.50 -8.40
C ALA A 37 -2.67 18.33 -7.75
N ILE A 38 -2.52 18.73 -6.48
CA ILE A 38 -1.28 18.57 -5.71
C ILE A 38 -0.91 17.08 -5.59
N TYR A 39 -1.86 16.23 -5.25
CA TYR A 39 -1.65 14.79 -5.12
C TYR A 39 -1.24 14.15 -6.47
N GLN A 40 -1.88 14.51 -7.57
CA GLN A 40 -1.53 14.02 -8.90
C GLN A 40 -0.12 14.48 -9.32
N ALA A 41 0.24 15.74 -9.06
CA ALA A 41 1.56 16.26 -9.31
C ALA A 41 2.64 15.46 -8.57
N PHE A 42 2.39 15.12 -7.31
CA PHE A 42 3.26 14.25 -6.51
C PHE A 42 3.41 12.86 -7.11
N LEU A 43 2.31 12.20 -7.50
CA LEU A 43 2.36 10.88 -8.14
C LEU A 43 3.14 10.91 -9.47
N HIS A 44 2.98 11.95 -10.28
CA HIS A 44 3.76 12.11 -11.50
C HIS A 44 5.26 12.24 -11.22
N LEU A 45 5.64 13.00 -10.19
CA LEU A 45 7.05 13.13 -9.80
C LEU A 45 7.63 11.80 -9.30
N LEU A 46 6.84 10.99 -8.57
CA LEU A 46 7.26 9.65 -8.13
C LEU A 46 7.55 8.70 -9.29
N ASN A 47 6.93 8.89 -10.46
CA ASN A 47 7.23 8.10 -11.65
C ASN A 47 8.52 8.53 -12.36
N GLU A 48 8.96 9.75 -12.12
CA GLU A 48 10.12 10.34 -12.82
C GLU A 48 11.40 10.21 -11.99
N LYS A 49 11.29 10.17 -10.66
CA LYS A 49 12.45 10.17 -9.75
C LYS A 49 12.13 9.66 -8.35
N ASP A 50 13.18 9.35 -7.60
CA ASP A 50 13.06 8.87 -6.23
C ASP A 50 12.42 9.91 -5.31
N TYR A 51 11.61 9.42 -4.36
CA TYR A 51 10.90 10.24 -3.38
C TYR A 51 11.82 11.23 -2.64
N ASP A 52 13.03 10.80 -2.27
CA ASP A 52 13.93 11.59 -1.42
C ASP A 52 14.39 12.88 -2.10
N ILE A 53 14.52 12.87 -3.43
CA ILE A 53 14.93 14.03 -4.22
C ILE A 53 13.75 14.90 -4.69
N ILE A 54 12.51 14.48 -4.47
CA ILE A 54 11.33 15.31 -4.77
C ILE A 54 11.24 16.44 -3.75
N THR A 55 11.13 17.66 -4.24
CA THR A 55 10.95 18.86 -3.41
C THR A 55 9.50 19.35 -3.43
N VAL A 56 9.10 20.04 -2.35
CA VAL A 56 7.77 20.69 -2.30
C VAL A 56 7.63 21.73 -3.42
N GLN A 57 8.73 22.42 -3.81
CA GLN A 57 8.69 23.40 -4.89
C GLN A 57 8.30 22.74 -6.23
N GLU A 58 8.87 21.62 -6.57
CA GLU A 58 8.52 20.88 -7.80
C GLU A 58 7.06 20.40 -7.81
N ILE A 59 6.54 20.01 -6.64
CA ILE A 59 5.12 19.64 -6.53
C ILE A 59 4.23 20.86 -6.78
N ILE A 60 4.57 22.01 -6.19
CA ILE A 60 3.88 23.29 -6.37
C ILE A 60 3.87 23.71 -7.83
N ASP A 61 5.04 23.69 -8.47
CA ASP A 61 5.21 24.10 -9.87
C ASP A 61 4.41 23.19 -10.82
N ARG A 62 4.46 21.88 -10.58
CA ARG A 62 3.72 20.90 -11.40
C ARG A 62 2.20 20.95 -11.17
N ALA A 63 1.76 21.24 -9.96
CA ALA A 63 0.35 21.37 -9.62
C ALA A 63 -0.26 22.70 -10.06
N ASP A 64 0.57 23.65 -10.48
CA ASP A 64 0.20 25.04 -10.80
C ASP A 64 -0.58 25.71 -9.66
N VAL A 65 0.00 25.65 -8.45
CA VAL A 65 -0.59 26.25 -7.23
C VAL A 65 0.39 27.19 -6.53
N GLY A 66 -0.13 28.12 -5.76
CA GLY A 66 0.70 28.98 -4.89
C GLY A 66 1.24 28.19 -3.67
N ARG A 67 2.39 28.66 -3.13
CA ARG A 67 3.02 28.06 -1.95
C ARG A 67 2.06 28.04 -0.74
N SER A 68 1.37 29.14 -0.47
CA SER A 68 0.37 29.22 0.60
C SER A 68 -0.80 28.23 0.38
N THR A 69 -1.18 28.03 -0.88
CA THR A 69 -2.20 27.05 -1.25
C THR A 69 -1.75 25.64 -0.97
N PHE A 70 -0.50 25.29 -1.29
CA PHE A 70 0.04 23.98 -0.95
C PHE A 70 -0.04 23.73 0.57
N TYR A 71 0.52 24.67 1.36
CA TYR A 71 0.55 24.52 2.82
C TYR A 71 -0.81 24.61 3.52
N SER A 72 -1.84 25.10 2.84
CA SER A 72 -3.22 25.01 3.36
C SER A 72 -3.84 23.60 3.19
N HIS A 73 -3.26 22.74 2.36
CA HIS A 73 -3.72 21.37 2.11
C HIS A 73 -2.81 20.30 2.71
N TYR A 74 -1.49 20.53 2.70
CA TYR A 74 -0.47 19.59 3.16
C TYR A 74 0.64 20.32 3.89
N GLU A 75 0.89 19.96 5.14
CA GLU A 75 1.96 20.56 5.93
C GLU A 75 3.34 20.19 5.37
N SER A 76 3.47 19.05 4.71
CA SER A 76 4.72 18.57 4.12
C SER A 76 4.50 17.54 3.00
N LYS A 77 5.56 17.15 2.28
CA LYS A 77 5.50 16.09 1.27
C LYS A 77 5.29 14.70 1.89
N GLU A 78 5.66 14.52 3.15
CA GLU A 78 5.46 13.28 3.90
C GLU A 78 3.99 12.95 4.07
N LEU A 79 3.11 13.95 4.21
CA LEU A 79 1.65 13.74 4.25
C LEU A 79 1.09 13.28 2.92
N LEU A 80 1.72 13.63 1.79
CA LEU A 80 1.37 13.06 0.48
C LEU A 80 1.75 11.59 0.38
N LEU A 81 2.91 11.22 0.90
CA LEU A 81 3.32 9.82 0.97
C LEU A 81 2.42 9.01 1.91
N ASP A 82 2.03 9.58 3.05
CA ASP A 82 1.09 8.95 3.96
C ASP A 82 -0.28 8.72 3.29
N GLU A 83 -0.81 9.71 2.59
CA GLU A 83 -2.05 9.58 1.81
C GLU A 83 -1.94 8.50 0.73
N LEU A 84 -0.79 8.37 0.07
CA LEU A 84 -0.53 7.30 -0.89
C LEU A 84 -0.55 5.93 -0.22
N CYS A 85 0.16 5.77 0.91
CA CYS A 85 0.16 4.52 1.68
C CYS A 85 -1.26 4.15 2.14
N GLN A 86 -2.02 5.10 2.68
CA GLN A 86 -3.39 4.88 3.10
C GLN A 86 -4.26 4.40 1.93
N LYS A 87 -4.18 5.06 0.77
CA LYS A 87 -4.96 4.67 -0.41
C LYS A 87 -4.54 3.31 -0.98
N LEU A 88 -3.24 3.00 -0.97
CA LEU A 88 -2.74 1.71 -1.45
C LEU A 88 -3.15 0.56 -0.53
N PHE A 89 -3.05 0.75 0.78
CA PHE A 89 -3.21 -0.35 1.72
C PHE A 89 -4.64 -0.52 2.22
N HIS A 90 -5.44 0.54 2.22
CA HIS A 90 -6.78 0.53 2.79
C HIS A 90 -7.71 -0.56 2.19
N HIS A 91 -7.74 -0.68 0.86
CA HIS A 91 -8.58 -1.68 0.17
C HIS A 91 -7.85 -2.99 -0.07
N LEU A 92 -6.53 -2.97 0.05
CA LEU A 92 -5.69 -4.10 -0.28
C LEU A 92 -5.72 -5.17 0.81
N PHE A 93 -5.73 -4.73 2.06
CA PHE A 93 -5.67 -5.57 3.24
C PHE A 93 -7.03 -5.70 3.96
N GLU A 94 -8.14 -5.34 3.29
CA GLU A 94 -9.47 -5.74 3.75
C GLU A 94 -9.66 -7.24 3.52
N ARG A 95 -9.42 -8.02 4.58
CA ARG A 95 -9.52 -9.47 4.50
C ARG A 95 -10.97 -9.91 4.33
N ASP A 96 -11.24 -10.59 3.22
CA ASP A 96 -12.41 -11.45 3.07
C ASP A 96 -12.06 -12.83 3.62
N ASP A 97 -12.65 -13.21 4.76
CA ASP A 97 -12.39 -14.51 5.42
C ASP A 97 -12.84 -15.72 4.57
N GLN A 98 -13.50 -15.50 3.43
CA GLN A 98 -13.94 -16.54 2.50
C GLN A 98 -12.89 -16.84 1.42
N LEU A 99 -11.89 -15.97 1.23
CA LEU A 99 -10.86 -16.18 0.23
C LEU A 99 -9.81 -17.20 0.69
N SER A 100 -9.38 -18.06 -0.22
CA SER A 100 -8.21 -18.90 0.02
C SER A 100 -6.95 -18.03 0.16
N PRO A 101 -5.90 -18.52 0.85
CA PRO A 101 -4.62 -17.78 0.92
C PRO A 101 -4.08 -17.41 -0.46
N GLN A 102 -4.22 -18.28 -1.44
CA GLN A 102 -3.75 -18.05 -2.80
C GLN A 102 -4.54 -16.95 -3.50
N ASP A 103 -5.89 -16.96 -3.39
CA ASP A 103 -6.73 -15.93 -4.01
C ASP A 103 -6.50 -14.57 -3.38
N TYR A 104 -6.33 -14.52 -2.06
CA TYR A 104 -6.03 -13.29 -1.33
C TYR A 104 -4.69 -12.70 -1.74
N LEU A 105 -3.63 -13.52 -1.81
CA LEU A 105 -2.32 -13.08 -2.31
C LEU A 105 -2.39 -12.63 -3.77
N THR A 106 -3.18 -13.33 -4.60
CA THR A 106 -3.41 -12.93 -6.00
C THR A 106 -4.02 -11.53 -6.07
N HIS A 107 -5.03 -11.25 -5.25
CA HIS A 107 -5.63 -9.92 -5.15
C HIS A 107 -4.59 -8.85 -4.78
N ILE A 108 -3.74 -9.13 -3.78
CA ILE A 108 -2.67 -8.21 -3.35
C ILE A 108 -1.70 -7.92 -4.51
N PHE A 109 -1.22 -8.96 -5.20
CA PHE A 109 -0.27 -8.77 -6.29
C PHE A 109 -0.89 -8.02 -7.48
N GLN A 110 -2.15 -8.30 -7.84
CA GLN A 110 -2.88 -7.57 -8.87
C GLN A 110 -3.03 -6.07 -8.53
N HIS A 111 -3.31 -5.77 -7.25
CA HIS A 111 -3.43 -4.39 -6.80
C HIS A 111 -2.08 -3.64 -6.91
N PHE A 112 -0.99 -4.25 -6.48
CA PHE A 112 0.34 -3.66 -6.63
C PHE A 112 0.73 -3.47 -8.09
N LYS A 113 0.40 -4.42 -8.96
CA LYS A 113 0.63 -4.29 -10.40
C LYS A 113 -0.15 -3.14 -11.02
N LYS A 114 -1.40 -2.94 -10.61
CA LYS A 114 -2.22 -1.82 -11.08
C LYS A 114 -1.62 -0.46 -10.72
N ASN A 115 -0.88 -0.41 -9.60
CA ASN A 115 -0.22 0.79 -9.09
C ASN A 115 1.32 0.73 -9.26
N GLN A 116 1.82 -0.11 -10.18
CA GLN A 116 3.25 -0.47 -10.26
C GLN A 116 4.18 0.73 -10.41
N ASP A 117 3.77 1.77 -11.14
CA ASP A 117 4.62 2.93 -11.42
C ASP A 117 5.07 3.63 -10.12
N HIS A 118 4.15 3.87 -9.20
CA HIS A 118 4.44 4.51 -7.91
C HIS A 118 5.07 3.53 -6.90
N VAL A 119 4.56 2.30 -6.86
CA VAL A 119 5.01 1.26 -5.93
C VAL A 119 6.44 0.84 -6.23
N THR A 120 6.79 0.66 -7.51
CA THR A 120 8.13 0.24 -7.91
C THR A 120 9.17 1.28 -7.48
N SER A 121 8.93 2.56 -7.70
CA SER A 121 9.84 3.63 -7.26
C SER A 121 10.09 3.57 -5.74
N LEU A 122 9.03 3.45 -4.92
CA LEU A 122 9.15 3.38 -3.46
C LEU A 122 9.83 2.11 -2.95
N LEU A 123 9.61 0.96 -3.62
CA LEU A 123 10.28 -0.29 -3.29
C LEU A 123 11.77 -0.26 -3.67
N LEU A 124 12.11 0.32 -4.83
CA LEU A 124 13.49 0.37 -5.33
C LEU A 124 14.36 1.35 -4.55
N SER A 125 13.83 2.50 -4.21
CA SER A 125 14.51 3.47 -3.33
C SER A 125 14.61 3.00 -1.88
N LYS A 126 13.94 1.88 -1.54
CA LYS A 126 13.82 1.37 -0.17
C LYS A 126 13.32 2.45 0.80
N ASN A 127 12.35 3.25 0.35
CA ASN A 127 11.80 4.30 1.19
C ASN A 127 11.35 3.75 2.55
N ASP A 128 12.01 4.18 3.62
CA ASP A 128 11.83 3.63 4.97
C ASP A 128 10.40 3.75 5.48
N TYR A 129 9.71 4.83 5.16
CA TYR A 129 8.34 5.04 5.60
C TYR A 129 7.41 4.03 4.91
N PHE A 130 7.47 3.94 3.58
CA PHE A 130 6.67 3.02 2.79
C PHE A 130 6.91 1.56 3.20
N ILE A 131 8.18 1.17 3.32
CA ILE A 131 8.57 -0.20 3.72
C ILE A 131 8.06 -0.55 5.13
N ARG A 132 8.13 0.40 6.10
CA ARG A 132 7.59 0.16 7.45
C ARG A 132 6.08 -0.02 7.44
N GLN A 133 5.34 0.81 6.70
CA GLN A 133 3.89 0.66 6.59
C GLN A 133 3.52 -0.67 5.93
N LEU A 134 4.17 -1.02 4.81
CA LEU A 134 3.94 -2.29 4.13
C LEU A 134 4.24 -3.50 5.04
N LYS A 135 5.36 -3.50 5.77
CA LYS A 135 5.69 -4.55 6.75
C LYS A 135 4.59 -4.72 7.79
N LYS A 136 4.09 -3.61 8.33
CA LYS A 136 3.03 -3.65 9.35
C LYS A 136 1.76 -4.31 8.83
N GLU A 137 1.33 -3.99 7.62
CA GLU A 137 0.16 -4.62 7.01
C GLU A 137 0.40 -6.11 6.72
N LEU A 138 1.56 -6.47 6.17
CA LEU A 138 1.93 -7.87 5.92
C LEU A 138 2.01 -8.71 7.21
N GLU A 139 2.55 -8.16 8.29
CA GLU A 139 2.59 -8.82 9.60
C GLU A 139 1.19 -9.06 10.16
N HIS A 140 0.26 -8.16 9.88
CA HIS A 140 -1.10 -8.22 10.39
C HIS A 140 -1.99 -9.15 9.55
N ASP A 141 -1.88 -9.11 8.23
CA ASP A 141 -2.85 -9.76 7.34
C ASP A 141 -2.28 -10.97 6.57
N VAL A 142 -1.02 -10.94 6.14
CA VAL A 142 -0.42 -12.03 5.37
C VAL A 142 0.21 -13.10 6.27
N TYR A 143 1.00 -12.70 7.27
CA TYR A 143 1.66 -13.67 8.14
C TYR A 143 0.69 -14.65 8.83
N PRO A 144 -0.45 -14.26 9.41
CA PRO A 144 -1.38 -15.19 10.06
C PRO A 144 -1.92 -16.28 9.15
N MET A 145 -2.00 -16.03 7.83
CA MET A 145 -2.52 -16.99 6.86
C MET A 145 -1.60 -18.20 6.70
N VAL A 146 -0.28 -17.98 6.77
CA VAL A 146 0.73 -19.03 6.58
C VAL A 146 1.34 -19.52 7.90
N ALA A 147 1.15 -18.76 8.98
CA ALA A 147 1.82 -18.98 10.26
C ALA A 147 1.60 -20.38 10.83
N LYS A 148 0.36 -20.87 10.85
CA LYS A 148 0.02 -22.18 11.45
C LYS A 148 0.81 -23.31 10.78
N LYS A 149 0.78 -23.39 9.46
CA LYS A 149 1.48 -24.44 8.70
C LYS A 149 2.99 -24.30 8.82
N LEU A 150 3.48 -23.05 8.75
CA LEU A 150 4.91 -22.74 8.83
C LEU A 150 5.50 -23.11 10.21
N ILE A 151 4.82 -22.78 11.30
CA ILE A 151 5.24 -23.11 12.67
C ILE A 151 5.25 -24.63 12.87
N GLN A 152 4.24 -25.33 12.38
CA GLN A 152 4.18 -26.80 12.47
C GLN A 152 5.32 -27.47 11.70
N SER A 153 5.68 -26.94 10.53
CA SER A 153 6.78 -27.46 9.71
C SER A 153 8.17 -27.15 10.29
N HIS A 154 8.28 -26.10 11.13
CA HIS A 154 9.56 -25.62 11.66
C HIS A 154 9.49 -25.37 13.17
N PRO A 155 9.27 -26.41 14.00
CA PRO A 155 8.98 -26.25 15.44
C PRO A 155 10.15 -25.68 16.26
N ASN A 156 11.38 -25.77 15.74
CA ASN A 156 12.59 -25.28 16.41
C ASN A 156 13.00 -23.85 16.01
N ILE A 157 12.23 -23.22 15.10
CA ILE A 157 12.53 -21.85 14.66
C ILE A 157 11.65 -20.86 15.43
N PRO A 158 12.23 -19.78 16.01
CA PRO A 158 11.46 -18.76 16.70
C PRO A 158 10.38 -18.14 15.81
N HIS A 159 9.16 -17.95 16.33
CA HIS A 159 8.04 -17.36 15.60
C HIS A 159 8.37 -15.96 15.05
N SER A 160 9.14 -15.17 15.80
CA SER A 160 9.58 -13.83 15.35
C SER A 160 10.46 -13.91 14.10
N TYR A 161 11.31 -14.94 14.00
CA TYR A 161 12.13 -15.16 12.81
C TYR A 161 11.28 -15.62 11.62
N LEU A 162 10.36 -16.57 11.83
CA LEU A 162 9.41 -17.01 10.79
C LEU A 162 8.58 -15.84 10.24
N LYS A 163 8.09 -14.97 11.13
CA LYS A 163 7.38 -13.76 10.74
C LYS A 163 8.25 -12.83 9.90
N HIS A 164 9.47 -12.57 10.35
CA HIS A 164 10.44 -11.75 9.61
C HIS A 164 10.72 -12.35 8.22
N LEU A 165 10.93 -13.67 8.13
CA LEU A 165 11.17 -14.37 6.87
C LEU A 165 10.01 -14.19 5.89
N VAL A 166 8.79 -14.45 6.33
CA VAL A 166 7.57 -14.32 5.51
C VAL A 166 7.43 -12.92 4.94
N VAL A 167 7.54 -11.91 5.80
CA VAL A 167 7.35 -10.51 5.42
C VAL A 167 8.47 -10.03 4.49
N THR A 168 9.71 -10.34 4.82
CA THR A 168 10.86 -9.93 3.99
C THR A 168 10.84 -10.61 2.62
N ASN A 169 10.59 -11.93 2.60
CA ASN A 169 10.48 -12.66 1.34
C ASN A 169 9.32 -12.14 0.47
N PHE A 170 8.19 -11.76 1.08
CA PHE A 170 7.09 -11.15 0.33
C PHE A 170 7.53 -9.85 -0.37
N ILE A 171 8.16 -8.93 0.35
CA ILE A 171 8.60 -7.63 -0.18
C ILE A 171 9.63 -7.83 -1.30
N GLU A 172 10.60 -8.73 -1.11
CA GLU A 172 11.61 -9.02 -2.13
C GLU A 172 11.01 -9.72 -3.35
N THR A 173 10.06 -10.65 -3.17
CA THR A 173 9.34 -11.29 -4.27
C THR A 173 8.53 -10.28 -5.07
N LEU A 174 7.78 -9.40 -4.40
CA LEU A 174 7.02 -8.32 -5.04
C LEU A 174 7.94 -7.37 -5.83
N THR A 175 9.06 -6.95 -5.21
CA THR A 175 10.06 -6.06 -5.82
C THR A 175 10.68 -6.70 -7.06
N TRP A 176 11.09 -7.97 -6.96
CA TRP A 176 11.65 -8.73 -8.07
C TRP A 176 10.65 -8.85 -9.22
N TRP A 177 9.41 -9.21 -8.93
CA TRP A 177 8.38 -9.41 -9.93
C TRP A 177 8.01 -8.11 -10.66
N LEU A 178 7.82 -7.01 -9.95
CA LEU A 178 7.52 -5.71 -10.58
C LEU A 178 8.65 -5.24 -11.49
N LYS A 179 9.92 -5.55 -11.16
CA LYS A 179 11.08 -5.28 -12.02
C LYS A 179 11.09 -6.13 -13.29
N LYS A 180 10.63 -7.38 -13.23
CA LYS A 180 10.64 -8.31 -14.37
C LYS A 180 9.51 -8.04 -15.37
N GLY A 181 8.60 -7.16 -15.04
CA GLY A 181 7.50 -6.80 -15.93
C GLY A 181 6.53 -7.97 -16.16
N LYS A 182 6.26 -8.29 -17.43
CA LYS A 182 5.23 -9.29 -17.82
C LYS A 182 5.76 -10.74 -17.96
N THR A 183 6.93 -11.06 -17.42
CA THR A 183 7.55 -12.38 -17.59
C THR A 183 6.77 -13.49 -16.88
N TYR A 184 6.20 -13.17 -15.71
CA TYR A 184 5.44 -14.14 -14.91
C TYR A 184 4.07 -13.57 -14.54
N THR A 185 3.07 -14.43 -14.50
CA THR A 185 1.73 -14.10 -14.00
C THR A 185 1.73 -13.96 -12.48
N GLU A 186 0.73 -13.32 -11.94
CA GLU A 186 0.51 -13.19 -10.49
C GLU A 186 0.46 -14.57 -9.83
N GLN A 187 -0.26 -15.51 -10.44
CA GLN A 187 -0.44 -16.87 -9.93
C GLN A 187 0.88 -17.64 -9.86
N GLU A 188 1.72 -17.55 -10.90
CA GLU A 188 3.05 -18.21 -10.91
C GLU A 188 3.94 -17.66 -9.78
N VAL A 189 3.98 -16.34 -9.63
CA VAL A 189 4.82 -15.72 -8.59
C VAL A 189 4.35 -16.08 -7.18
N ILE A 190 3.04 -16.13 -6.96
CA ILE A 190 2.48 -16.53 -5.67
C ILE A 190 2.79 -18.01 -5.41
N GLN A 191 2.71 -18.85 -6.43
CA GLN A 191 3.10 -20.24 -6.30
C GLN A 191 4.57 -20.37 -5.88
N PHE A 192 5.50 -19.62 -6.50
CA PHE A 192 6.91 -19.60 -6.09
C PHE A 192 7.10 -19.17 -4.64
N TYR A 193 6.39 -18.11 -4.23
CA TYR A 193 6.43 -17.60 -2.86
C TYR A 193 5.94 -18.65 -1.83
N LEU A 194 4.81 -19.31 -2.12
CA LEU A 194 4.22 -20.31 -1.23
C LEU A 194 5.05 -21.61 -1.20
N GLU A 195 5.66 -22.01 -2.30
CA GLU A 195 6.56 -23.17 -2.37
C GLU A 195 7.81 -22.96 -1.53
N ILE A 196 8.47 -21.79 -1.63
CA ILE A 196 9.65 -21.43 -0.82
C ILE A 196 9.32 -21.48 0.66
N LEU A 197 8.13 -21.04 1.07
CA LEU A 197 7.68 -21.12 2.46
C LEU A 197 7.23 -22.53 2.88
N ASN A 198 7.21 -23.49 1.96
CA ASN A 198 6.68 -24.85 2.17
C ASN A 198 5.23 -24.86 2.70
N VAL A 199 4.43 -23.92 2.24
CA VAL A 199 3.01 -23.76 2.62
C VAL A 199 2.06 -23.88 1.43
N ALA A 200 2.55 -24.19 0.24
CA ALA A 200 1.72 -24.49 -0.92
C ALA A 200 0.73 -25.62 -0.60
N SER A 201 -0.49 -25.48 -1.04
CA SER A 201 -1.49 -26.54 -0.95
C SER A 201 -1.13 -27.63 -1.97
N ASN A 202 -0.99 -28.87 -1.50
CA ASN A 202 -0.98 -30.05 -2.38
C ASN A 202 -2.37 -30.24 -2.97
#